data_f246213eddc75d4b35afccc0925d2be3
#
_entry.id   f246213eddc75d4b35afccc0925d2be3
#
_cell.length_a   1.000
_cell.length_b   1.000
_cell.length_c   1.000
_cell.angle_alpha   90.00
_cell.angle_beta   90.00
_cell.angle_gamma   90.00
#
_symmetry.space_group_name_H-M   'P 1'
#
loop_
_entity.id
_entity.type
_entity.pdbx_description
1 polymer ?
#
loop_
_entity_poly.entity_id
_entity_poly.type
_entity_poly.pdbx_seq_one_letter_code
_entity_poly.pdbx_strand_id
1 'polypeptide(L)'
;MTIIFCVEDDAGIRDLMIYTLNASGFRATGFGSAKEFYSALADTVPELIMLDIMLPGEDGISILKRLKADPRTADVPVIMATAKGNEYDKVIGLDLGADDYLAKPFGMMEMASRVRAVLRRSGKAADTKPQLVRIGGLEMNLSEHTVTADGQRVQLTLKEYELLHTFMTNPGRAFTREQLLSAVWCEDFLGETRTVDVHVGTLRQKLGRCGAYIRTVRGVGYRMEE
;
A
#
# COMPACT_ATOMS: atom_id res chain seq x y z
N MET A 1 4.13 -8.17 15.94
CA MET A 1 3.73 -7.01 15.12
C MET A 1 4.95 -6.60 14.33
N THR A 2 4.89 -6.65 13.01
CA THR A 2 6.04 -6.45 12.12
C THR A 2 6.57 -5.03 12.19
N ILE A 3 7.86 -4.89 12.49
CA ILE A 3 8.55 -3.60 12.64
C ILE A 3 9.13 -3.18 11.29
N ILE A 4 8.82 -1.96 10.87
CA ILE A 4 9.31 -1.38 9.62
C ILE A 4 10.04 -0.07 9.92
N PHE A 5 11.23 0.08 9.38
CA PHE A 5 11.97 1.34 9.44
C PHE A 5 11.85 2.07 8.10
N CYS A 6 11.53 3.37 8.16
CA CYS A 6 11.42 4.25 6.99
C CYS A 6 12.48 5.36 7.11
N VAL A 7 13.41 5.41 6.14
CA VAL A 7 14.46 6.43 6.08
C VAL A 7 14.13 7.36 4.92
N GLU A 8 13.71 8.58 5.24
CA GLU A 8 13.22 9.59 4.30
C GLU A 8 13.46 10.96 4.92
N ASP A 9 14.14 11.86 4.24
CA ASP A 9 14.48 13.19 4.76
C ASP A 9 13.30 14.17 4.72
N ASP A 10 12.42 14.06 3.72
CA ASP A 10 11.18 14.84 3.70
C ASP A 10 10.23 14.40 4.81
N ALA A 11 9.98 15.32 5.75
CA ALA A 11 9.14 15.05 6.93
C ALA A 11 7.69 14.73 6.53
N GLY A 12 7.13 15.41 5.52
CA GLY A 12 5.75 15.19 5.06
C GLY A 12 5.56 13.81 4.44
N ILE A 13 6.50 13.39 3.59
CA ILE A 13 6.48 12.06 2.98
C ILE A 13 6.68 11.01 4.07
N ARG A 14 7.65 11.18 4.95
CA ARG A 14 7.96 10.27 6.05
C ARG A 14 6.75 10.05 6.98
N ASP A 15 6.09 11.11 7.41
CA ASP A 15 4.94 11.03 8.30
C ASP A 15 3.77 10.30 7.63
N LEU A 16 3.54 10.55 6.34
CA LEU A 16 2.49 9.88 5.56
C LEU A 16 2.81 8.39 5.37
N MET A 17 4.07 8.03 5.14
CA MET A 17 4.52 6.62 5.08
C MET A 17 4.24 5.91 6.40
N ILE A 18 4.64 6.51 7.53
CA ILE A 18 4.45 5.96 8.88
C ILE A 18 2.96 5.79 9.17
N TYR A 19 2.15 6.81 8.93
CA TYR A 19 0.71 6.77 9.13
C TYR A 19 0.07 5.61 8.34
N THR A 20 0.40 5.50 7.06
CA THR A 20 -0.16 4.48 6.18
C THR A 20 0.24 3.06 6.59
N LEU A 21 1.49 2.85 6.96
CA LEU A 21 1.98 1.55 7.40
C LEU A 21 1.36 1.15 8.75
N ASN A 22 1.24 2.08 9.70
CA ASN A 22 0.58 1.82 10.98
C ASN A 22 -0.91 1.48 10.78
N ALA A 23 -1.62 2.23 9.92
CA ALA A 23 -3.01 1.93 9.55
C ALA A 23 -3.15 0.58 8.83
N SER A 24 -2.08 0.10 8.19
CA SER A 24 -2.01 -1.23 7.54
C SER A 24 -1.63 -2.38 8.49
N GLY A 25 -1.54 -2.13 9.81
CA GLY A 25 -1.27 -3.14 10.83
C GLY A 25 0.21 -3.44 11.10
N PHE A 26 1.12 -2.62 10.59
CA PHE A 26 2.55 -2.66 10.88
C PHE A 26 2.90 -1.77 12.09
N ARG A 27 4.14 -1.83 12.53
CA ARG A 27 4.74 -0.86 13.45
C ARG A 27 5.86 -0.14 12.73
N ALA A 28 5.55 1.03 12.17
CA ALA A 28 6.50 1.82 11.41
C ALA A 28 7.15 2.90 12.27
N THR A 29 8.46 3.08 12.09
CA THR A 29 9.25 4.17 12.69
C THR A 29 10.04 4.86 11.58
N GLY A 30 10.05 6.20 11.59
CA GLY A 30 10.70 7.01 10.56
C GLY A 30 11.95 7.72 11.08
N PHE A 31 12.91 7.90 10.18
CA PHE A 31 14.20 8.54 10.44
C PHE A 31 14.48 9.55 9.33
N GLY A 32 14.88 10.78 9.71
CA GLY A 32 15.21 11.85 8.77
C GLY A 32 16.66 11.81 8.26
N SER A 33 17.50 10.93 8.83
CA SER A 33 18.90 10.84 8.49
C SER A 33 19.49 9.45 8.72
N ALA A 34 20.58 9.14 8.03
CA ALA A 34 21.35 7.92 8.27
C ALA A 34 21.80 7.77 9.73
N LYS A 35 22.18 8.88 10.38
CA LYS A 35 22.63 8.88 11.78
C LYS A 35 21.53 8.41 12.74
N GLU A 36 20.32 8.93 12.60
CA GLU A 36 19.19 8.52 13.42
C GLU A 36 18.82 7.06 13.17
N PHE A 37 18.81 6.66 11.89
CA PHE A 37 18.56 5.30 11.48
C PHE A 37 19.55 4.30 12.11
N TYR A 38 20.86 4.56 12.00
CA TYR A 38 21.88 3.67 12.60
C TYR A 38 21.80 3.61 14.12
N SER A 39 21.45 4.72 14.77
CA SER A 39 21.23 4.73 16.23
C SER A 39 20.10 3.76 16.62
N ALA A 40 18.97 3.82 15.92
CA ALA A 40 17.86 2.93 16.17
C ALA A 40 18.15 1.48 15.78
N LEU A 41 18.92 1.26 14.69
CA LEU A 41 19.31 -0.06 14.21
C LEU A 41 20.25 -0.79 15.19
N ALA A 42 21.00 -0.06 16.01
CA ALA A 42 21.83 -0.64 17.06
C ALA A 42 20.98 -1.35 18.12
N ASP A 43 19.81 -0.80 18.45
CA ASP A 43 18.91 -1.30 19.48
C ASP A 43 17.89 -2.32 18.95
N THR A 44 17.42 -2.11 17.71
CA THR A 44 16.35 -2.92 17.13
C THR A 44 16.61 -3.19 15.66
N VAL A 45 16.59 -4.46 15.25
CA VAL A 45 16.64 -4.86 13.84
C VAL A 45 15.20 -4.99 13.33
N PRO A 46 14.78 -4.22 12.31
CA PRO A 46 13.44 -4.31 11.76
C PRO A 46 13.27 -5.54 10.86
N GLU A 47 12.03 -5.89 10.55
CA GLU A 47 11.72 -6.95 9.60
C GLU A 47 11.72 -6.46 8.14
N LEU A 48 11.65 -5.14 7.91
CA LEU A 48 11.78 -4.50 6.59
C LEU A 48 12.28 -3.06 6.73
N ILE A 49 13.06 -2.61 5.77
CA ILE A 49 13.52 -1.23 5.67
C ILE A 49 13.02 -0.62 4.36
N MET A 50 12.39 0.56 4.46
CA MET A 50 12.17 1.46 3.34
C MET A 50 13.24 2.54 3.36
N LEU A 51 13.94 2.72 2.25
CA LEU A 51 15.14 3.54 2.20
C LEU A 51 15.12 4.47 0.98
N ASP A 52 15.10 5.77 1.22
CA ASP A 52 15.32 6.74 0.14
C ASP A 52 16.76 6.66 -0.37
N ILE A 53 16.91 6.77 -1.68
CA ILE A 53 18.25 6.87 -2.31
C ILE A 53 18.86 8.24 -2.03
N MET A 54 18.06 9.30 -2.10
CA MET A 54 18.53 10.68 -2.02
C MET A 54 18.44 11.23 -0.60
N LEU A 55 19.30 10.71 0.28
CA LEU A 55 19.40 11.22 1.66
C LEU A 55 20.55 12.22 1.80
N PRO A 56 20.40 13.24 2.64
CA PRO A 56 21.49 14.17 2.94
C PRO A 56 22.60 13.50 3.73
N GLY A 57 23.82 13.70 3.31
CA GLY A 57 25.04 13.21 3.97
C GLY A 57 25.49 11.84 3.50
N GLU A 58 24.80 10.77 3.80
CA GLU A 58 25.06 9.41 3.30
C GLU A 58 23.93 8.95 2.39
N ASP A 59 24.22 8.62 1.13
CA ASP A 59 23.22 8.18 0.17
C ASP A 59 22.66 6.77 0.49
N GLY A 60 21.42 6.51 0.07
CA GLY A 60 20.74 5.25 0.37
C GLY A 60 21.41 4.01 -0.23
N ILE A 61 22.16 4.14 -1.33
CA ILE A 61 22.91 3.03 -1.94
C ILE A 61 24.08 2.63 -1.02
N SER A 62 24.78 3.61 -0.45
CA SER A 62 25.84 3.36 0.54
C SER A 62 25.30 2.70 1.81
N ILE A 63 24.13 3.14 2.28
CA ILE A 63 23.44 2.52 3.41
C ILE A 63 23.06 1.08 3.07
N LEU A 64 22.48 0.81 1.89
CA LEU A 64 22.13 -0.54 1.42
C LEU A 64 23.33 -1.48 1.43
N LYS A 65 24.48 -1.04 0.87
CA LYS A 65 25.70 -1.83 0.86
C LYS A 65 26.16 -2.22 2.27
N ARG A 66 26.07 -1.28 3.21
CA ARG A 66 26.44 -1.54 4.62
C ARG A 66 25.47 -2.53 5.28
N LEU A 67 24.16 -2.37 5.04
CA LEU A 67 23.15 -3.30 5.54
C LEU A 67 23.38 -4.72 5.03
N LYS A 68 23.68 -4.88 3.74
CA LYS A 68 23.93 -6.19 3.14
C LYS A 68 25.29 -6.80 3.50
N ALA A 69 26.23 -5.99 3.96
CA ALA A 69 27.54 -6.44 4.46
C ALA A 69 27.53 -6.84 5.97
N ASP A 70 26.57 -6.34 6.75
CA ASP A 70 26.44 -6.68 8.17
C ASP A 70 25.62 -7.95 8.36
N PRO A 71 26.17 -9.04 8.96
CA PRO A 71 25.43 -10.28 9.20
C PRO A 71 24.12 -10.12 9.99
N ARG A 72 23.99 -9.07 10.80
CA ARG A 72 22.75 -8.79 11.57
C ARG A 72 21.61 -8.31 10.68
N THR A 73 21.92 -7.67 9.58
CA THR A 73 20.95 -6.97 8.72
C THR A 73 20.95 -7.48 7.28
N ALA A 74 21.90 -8.34 6.89
CA ALA A 74 22.03 -8.85 5.52
C ALA A 74 20.73 -9.46 4.98
N ASP A 75 20.01 -10.18 5.84
CA ASP A 75 18.73 -10.84 5.51
C ASP A 75 17.50 -9.93 5.71
N VAL A 76 17.70 -8.68 6.12
CA VAL A 76 16.58 -7.74 6.22
C VAL A 76 16.22 -7.24 4.83
N PRO A 77 14.98 -7.44 4.38
CA PRO A 77 14.55 -6.95 3.09
C PRO A 77 14.52 -5.42 3.06
N VAL A 78 14.98 -4.87 1.93
CA VAL A 78 15.06 -3.42 1.70
C VAL A 78 14.29 -3.05 0.44
N ILE A 79 13.36 -2.11 0.58
CA ILE A 79 12.68 -1.44 -0.53
C ILE A 79 13.31 -0.07 -0.71
N MET A 80 13.87 0.18 -1.91
CA MET A 80 14.46 1.48 -2.22
C MET A 80 13.42 2.44 -2.79
N ALA A 81 13.33 3.66 -2.26
CA ALA A 81 12.57 4.75 -2.86
C ALA A 81 13.49 5.57 -3.77
N THR A 82 13.09 5.82 -5.02
CA THR A 82 13.94 6.50 -6.01
C THR A 82 13.15 7.52 -6.82
N ALA A 83 13.81 8.61 -7.25
CA ALA A 83 13.20 9.56 -8.17
C ALA A 83 12.91 8.90 -9.53
N LYS A 84 11.78 9.27 -10.15
CA LYS A 84 11.36 8.74 -11.45
C LYS A 84 12.36 9.16 -12.54
N GLY A 85 13.01 8.19 -13.18
CA GLY A 85 13.90 8.47 -14.33
C GLY A 85 15.30 7.83 -14.27
N ASN A 86 15.75 7.37 -13.12
CA ASN A 86 17.06 6.71 -13.01
C ASN A 86 16.92 5.19 -13.16
N GLU A 87 16.85 4.74 -14.41
CA GLU A 87 16.93 3.30 -14.72
C GLU A 87 18.25 2.68 -14.23
N TYR A 88 19.30 3.49 -14.22
CA TYR A 88 20.64 3.12 -13.72
C TYR A 88 20.64 2.79 -12.23
N ASP A 89 19.92 3.58 -11.40
CA ASP A 89 19.83 3.34 -9.96
C ASP A 89 19.05 2.06 -9.63
N LYS A 90 18.05 1.71 -10.46
CA LYS A 90 17.28 0.47 -10.32
C LYS A 90 18.12 -0.78 -10.58
N VAL A 91 18.94 -0.75 -11.63
CA VAL A 91 19.79 -1.88 -11.99
C VAL A 91 20.87 -2.09 -10.94
N ILE A 92 21.59 -1.01 -10.55
CA ILE A 92 22.64 -1.08 -9.52
C ILE A 92 22.08 -1.58 -8.20
N GLY A 93 20.95 -1.12 -7.79
CA GLY A 93 20.45 -1.50 -6.48
C GLY A 93 19.91 -2.93 -6.43
N LEU A 94 19.32 -3.48 -7.51
CA LEU A 94 18.98 -4.90 -7.59
C LEU A 94 20.25 -5.78 -7.50
N ASP A 95 21.31 -5.40 -8.20
CA ASP A 95 22.62 -6.08 -8.13
C ASP A 95 23.25 -5.97 -6.74
N LEU A 96 22.90 -4.93 -5.96
CA LEU A 96 23.36 -4.71 -4.59
C LEU A 96 22.48 -5.39 -3.53
N GLY A 97 21.42 -6.09 -3.94
CA GLY A 97 20.56 -6.87 -3.06
C GLY A 97 19.35 -6.14 -2.47
N ALA A 98 18.88 -5.07 -3.12
CA ALA A 98 17.54 -4.53 -2.80
C ALA A 98 16.44 -5.52 -3.23
N ASP A 99 15.41 -5.63 -2.42
CA ASP A 99 14.33 -6.62 -2.62
C ASP A 99 13.19 -6.07 -3.50
N ASP A 100 13.02 -4.74 -3.57
CA ASP A 100 12.09 -4.04 -4.47
C ASP A 100 12.45 -2.56 -4.61
N TYR A 101 11.81 -1.89 -5.61
CA TYR A 101 11.95 -0.46 -5.90
C TYR A 101 10.60 0.22 -5.98
N LEU A 102 10.53 1.45 -5.46
CA LEU A 102 9.37 2.30 -5.48
C LEU A 102 9.73 3.66 -6.07
N ALA A 103 9.18 3.98 -7.25
CA ALA A 103 9.49 5.24 -7.94
C ALA A 103 8.67 6.40 -7.38
N LYS A 104 9.32 7.48 -6.93
CA LYS A 104 8.68 8.73 -6.52
C LYS A 104 8.19 9.53 -7.76
N PRO A 105 6.99 10.15 -7.69
CA PRO A 105 6.01 10.05 -6.62
C PRO A 105 5.25 8.73 -6.67
N PHE A 106 5.04 8.12 -5.50
CA PHE A 106 4.32 6.86 -5.37
C PHE A 106 3.03 7.01 -4.56
N GLY A 107 2.06 6.15 -4.86
CA GLY A 107 0.84 6.05 -4.05
C GLY A 107 1.11 5.32 -2.73
N MET A 108 0.55 5.82 -1.63
CA MET A 108 0.73 5.20 -0.30
C MET A 108 0.22 3.76 -0.26
N MET A 109 -0.84 3.44 -0.99
CA MET A 109 -1.38 2.09 -1.09
C MET A 109 -0.50 1.17 -1.93
N GLU A 110 0.16 1.69 -2.96
CA GLU A 110 1.18 0.95 -3.71
C GLU A 110 2.34 0.58 -2.79
N MET A 111 2.84 1.55 -2.02
CA MET A 111 3.88 1.33 -1.02
C MET A 111 3.50 0.21 -0.04
N ALA A 112 2.32 0.29 0.59
CA ALA A 112 1.87 -0.72 1.53
C ALA A 112 1.71 -2.11 0.89
N SER A 113 1.28 -2.18 -0.37
CA SER A 113 1.18 -3.44 -1.12
C SER A 113 2.54 -4.06 -1.41
N ARG A 114 3.55 -3.25 -1.78
CA ARG A 114 4.92 -3.70 -2.01
C ARG A 114 5.57 -4.21 -0.72
N VAL A 115 5.38 -3.48 0.39
CA VAL A 115 5.83 -3.91 1.72
C VAL A 115 5.30 -5.30 2.06
N ARG A 116 3.99 -5.51 1.90
CA ARG A 116 3.37 -6.84 2.12
C ARG A 116 3.96 -7.91 1.21
N ALA A 117 4.15 -7.61 -0.07
CA ALA A 117 4.68 -8.55 -1.04
C ALA A 117 6.12 -8.97 -0.72
N VAL A 118 6.96 -8.01 -0.30
CA VAL A 118 8.36 -8.25 0.08
C VAL A 118 8.42 -9.08 1.36
N LEU A 119 7.68 -8.72 2.41
CA LEU A 119 7.62 -9.47 3.67
C LEU A 119 7.16 -10.92 3.46
N ARG A 120 6.20 -11.16 2.57
CA ARG A 120 5.76 -12.50 2.22
C ARG A 120 6.86 -13.32 1.56
N ARG A 121 7.63 -12.74 0.64
CA ARG A 121 8.74 -13.41 -0.06
C ARG A 121 9.91 -13.73 0.87
N SER A 122 10.17 -12.88 1.86
CA SER A 122 11.25 -13.07 2.84
C SER A 122 10.90 -14.07 3.96
N GLY A 123 9.69 -14.64 3.98
CA GLY A 123 9.22 -15.52 5.05
C GLY A 123 9.02 -14.81 6.40
N LYS A 124 9.18 -13.48 6.43
CA LYS A 124 9.04 -12.63 7.64
C LYS A 124 7.64 -12.06 7.82
N ALA A 125 6.71 -12.36 6.89
CA ALA A 125 5.30 -12.09 7.14
C ALA A 125 4.88 -12.96 8.33
N ALA A 126 4.60 -12.35 9.47
CA ALA A 126 3.84 -13.03 10.50
C ALA A 126 2.62 -13.67 9.81
N ASP A 127 2.24 -14.89 10.24
CA ASP A 127 1.09 -15.68 9.77
C ASP A 127 -0.20 -14.82 9.79
N THR A 128 -0.27 -13.81 8.96
CA THR A 128 -1.50 -13.12 8.66
C THR A 128 -2.24 -14.05 7.72
N LYS A 129 -3.15 -14.87 8.29
CA LYS A 129 -4.18 -15.54 7.51
C LYS A 129 -4.66 -14.55 6.46
N PRO A 130 -4.77 -14.95 5.18
CA PRO A 130 -5.21 -14.05 4.13
C PRO A 130 -6.51 -13.39 4.61
N GLN A 131 -6.50 -12.07 4.78
CA GLN A 131 -7.72 -11.33 5.12
C GLN A 131 -8.57 -11.30 3.86
N LEU A 132 -9.38 -12.34 3.70
CA LEU A 132 -10.30 -12.50 2.59
C LEU A 132 -11.66 -11.97 2.99
N VAL A 133 -12.16 -11.01 2.22
CA VAL A 133 -13.56 -10.57 2.29
C VAL A 133 -14.27 -11.20 1.09
N ARG A 134 -15.38 -11.91 1.35
CA ARG A 134 -16.13 -12.61 0.31
C ARG A 134 -17.61 -12.21 0.35
N ILE A 135 -18.18 -11.96 -0.82
CA ILE A 135 -19.61 -11.75 -1.02
C ILE A 135 -19.99 -12.42 -2.33
N GLY A 136 -20.76 -13.51 -2.27
CA GLY A 136 -21.09 -14.32 -3.44
C GLY A 136 -19.86 -14.72 -4.25
N GLY A 137 -19.83 -14.38 -5.52
CA GLY A 137 -18.70 -14.65 -6.42
C GLY A 137 -17.54 -13.66 -6.30
N LEU A 138 -17.64 -12.62 -5.44
CA LEU A 138 -16.55 -11.68 -5.21
C LEU A 138 -15.65 -12.14 -4.07
N GLU A 139 -14.35 -12.11 -4.32
CA GLU A 139 -13.33 -12.30 -3.30
C GLU A 139 -12.31 -11.17 -3.36
N MET A 140 -12.06 -10.54 -2.24
CA MET A 140 -11.05 -9.51 -2.06
C MET A 140 -10.01 -9.99 -1.06
N ASN A 141 -8.76 -10.10 -1.49
CA ASN A 141 -7.64 -10.40 -0.62
C ASN A 141 -6.99 -9.08 -0.19
N LEU A 142 -7.24 -8.67 1.03
CA LEU A 142 -6.72 -7.41 1.58
C LEU A 142 -5.20 -7.45 1.76
N SER A 143 -4.65 -8.66 2.04
CA SER A 143 -3.21 -8.84 2.20
C SER A 143 -2.44 -8.72 0.89
N GLU A 144 -3.03 -9.16 -0.23
CA GLU A 144 -2.42 -9.11 -1.57
C GLU A 144 -2.89 -7.93 -2.40
N HIS A 145 -3.89 -7.21 -1.94
CA HIS A 145 -4.55 -6.12 -2.69
C HIS A 145 -5.11 -6.60 -4.03
N THR A 146 -5.67 -7.82 -4.03
CA THR A 146 -6.21 -8.44 -5.23
C THR A 146 -7.70 -8.67 -5.13
N VAL A 147 -8.37 -8.65 -6.26
CA VAL A 147 -9.82 -8.91 -6.39
C VAL A 147 -10.04 -9.98 -7.44
N THR A 148 -10.91 -10.92 -7.14
CA THR A 148 -11.45 -11.88 -8.11
C THR A 148 -12.98 -11.78 -8.16
N ALA A 149 -13.53 -11.92 -9.34
CA ALA A 149 -14.96 -12.03 -9.60
C ALA A 149 -15.22 -13.34 -10.34
N ASP A 150 -16.06 -14.22 -9.81
CA ASP A 150 -16.31 -15.56 -10.32
C ASP A 150 -15.02 -16.36 -10.60
N GLY A 151 -14.03 -16.20 -9.70
CA GLY A 151 -12.71 -16.87 -9.79
C GLY A 151 -11.73 -16.23 -10.79
N GLN A 152 -12.11 -15.19 -11.52
CA GLN A 152 -11.24 -14.48 -12.44
C GLN A 152 -10.69 -13.21 -11.82
N ARG A 153 -9.37 -12.97 -11.99
CA ARG A 153 -8.71 -11.77 -11.47
C ARG A 153 -9.20 -10.52 -12.19
N VAL A 154 -9.60 -9.51 -11.41
CA VAL A 154 -10.07 -8.21 -11.90
C VAL A 154 -9.03 -7.14 -11.62
N GLN A 155 -8.65 -6.35 -12.63
CA GLN A 155 -7.77 -5.21 -12.46
C GLN A 155 -8.59 -3.95 -12.15
N LEU A 156 -8.43 -3.45 -10.93
CA LEU A 156 -9.06 -2.22 -10.45
C LEU A 156 -8.02 -1.10 -10.31
N THR A 157 -8.44 0.13 -10.55
CA THR A 157 -7.70 1.30 -10.10
C THR A 157 -7.77 1.41 -8.58
N LEU A 158 -6.90 2.22 -7.97
CA LEU A 158 -6.91 2.41 -6.52
C LEU A 158 -8.30 2.84 -6.02
N LYS A 159 -8.93 3.82 -6.68
CA LYS A 159 -10.24 4.34 -6.27
C LYS A 159 -11.37 3.34 -6.44
N GLU A 160 -11.32 2.51 -7.48
CA GLU A 160 -12.26 1.40 -7.66
C GLU A 160 -12.07 0.32 -6.58
N TYR A 161 -10.83 0.02 -6.20
CA TYR A 161 -10.53 -0.92 -5.13
C TYR A 161 -11.01 -0.41 -3.77
N GLU A 162 -10.72 0.85 -3.42
CA GLU A 162 -11.18 1.49 -2.17
C GLU A 162 -12.71 1.54 -2.09
N LEU A 163 -13.36 1.85 -3.20
CA LEU A 163 -14.81 1.87 -3.30
C LEU A 163 -15.40 0.47 -3.09
N LEU A 164 -14.84 -0.55 -3.75
CA LEU A 164 -15.24 -1.95 -3.57
C LEU A 164 -14.99 -2.43 -2.14
N HIS A 165 -13.83 -2.10 -1.56
CA HIS A 165 -13.49 -2.41 -0.18
C HIS A 165 -14.50 -1.82 0.81
N THR A 166 -14.89 -0.54 0.61
CA THR A 166 -15.90 0.13 1.43
C THR A 166 -17.24 -0.60 1.38
N PHE A 167 -17.65 -1.07 0.21
CA PHE A 167 -18.86 -1.83 0.05
C PHE A 167 -18.76 -3.23 0.68
N MET A 168 -17.71 -3.98 0.39
CA MET A 168 -17.55 -5.37 0.83
C MET A 168 -17.36 -5.51 2.35
N THR A 169 -16.79 -4.49 2.99
CA THR A 169 -16.64 -4.47 4.45
C THR A 169 -17.89 -3.99 5.18
N ASN A 170 -18.90 -3.47 4.46
CA ASN A 170 -20.15 -2.98 5.02
C ASN A 170 -21.38 -3.49 4.23
N PRO A 171 -21.57 -4.81 4.08
CA PRO A 171 -22.68 -5.36 3.31
C PRO A 171 -24.02 -4.93 3.90
N GLY A 172 -24.99 -4.64 3.02
CA GLY A 172 -26.33 -4.19 3.39
C GLY A 172 -26.43 -2.71 3.78
N ARG A 173 -25.33 -2.03 4.07
CA ARG A 173 -25.33 -0.61 4.40
C ARG A 173 -25.51 0.24 3.15
N ALA A 174 -26.49 1.16 3.17
CA ALA A 174 -26.63 2.19 2.16
C ALA A 174 -25.69 3.38 2.48
N PHE A 175 -24.90 3.79 1.50
CA PHE A 175 -24.03 4.95 1.57
C PHE A 175 -24.58 6.06 0.69
N THR A 176 -24.55 7.30 1.17
CA THR A 176 -24.78 8.45 0.30
C THR A 176 -23.56 8.69 -0.60
N ARG A 177 -23.74 9.48 -1.66
CA ARG A 177 -22.63 9.84 -2.56
C ARG A 177 -21.56 10.63 -1.84
N GLU A 178 -21.97 11.52 -0.94
CA GLU A 178 -21.06 12.33 -0.10
C GLU A 178 -20.24 11.43 0.84
N GLN A 179 -20.88 10.44 1.47
CA GLN A 179 -20.19 9.48 2.34
C GLN A 179 -19.16 8.67 1.57
N LEU A 180 -19.48 8.20 0.36
CA LEU A 180 -18.53 7.49 -0.49
C LEU A 180 -17.41 8.40 -0.99
N LEU A 181 -17.73 9.64 -1.31
CA LEU A 181 -16.74 10.62 -1.73
C LEU A 181 -15.72 10.87 -0.60
N SER A 182 -16.18 11.19 0.61
CA SER A 182 -15.30 11.39 1.77
C SER A 182 -14.49 10.15 2.13
N ALA A 183 -15.10 8.96 2.06
CA ALA A 183 -14.42 7.70 2.42
C ALA A 183 -13.31 7.32 1.45
N VAL A 184 -13.44 7.66 0.15
CA VAL A 184 -12.56 7.17 -0.90
C VAL A 184 -11.66 8.27 -1.48
N TRP A 185 -12.08 9.54 -1.47
CA TRP A 185 -11.33 10.66 -2.08
C TRP A 185 -10.74 11.66 -1.09
N CYS A 186 -10.98 11.53 0.20
CA CYS A 186 -10.63 12.48 1.28
C CYS A 186 -11.48 13.77 1.29
N GLU A 187 -11.51 14.44 2.45
CA GLU A 187 -12.36 15.63 2.68
C GLU A 187 -11.97 16.85 1.83
N ASP A 188 -10.71 16.95 1.39
CA ASP A 188 -10.21 18.06 0.57
C ASP A 188 -10.48 17.92 -0.93
N PHE A 189 -11.18 16.88 -1.35
CA PHE A 189 -11.51 16.68 -2.76
C PHE A 189 -12.65 17.61 -3.20
N LEU A 190 -12.33 18.66 -3.92
CA LEU A 190 -13.28 19.64 -4.48
C LEU A 190 -14.12 19.11 -5.65
N GLY A 191 -14.16 17.81 -5.88
CA GLY A 191 -14.90 17.19 -6.97
C GLY A 191 -16.40 17.04 -6.67
N GLU A 192 -17.20 16.98 -7.75
CA GLU A 192 -18.63 16.73 -7.64
C GLU A 192 -18.95 15.29 -7.24
N THR A 193 -20.06 15.07 -6.55
CA THR A 193 -20.56 13.73 -6.16
C THR A 193 -20.81 12.81 -7.36
N ARG A 194 -20.93 13.34 -8.57
CA ARG A 194 -20.99 12.59 -9.84
C ARG A 194 -19.76 11.74 -10.12
N THR A 195 -18.61 12.09 -9.54
CA THR A 195 -17.39 11.27 -9.62
C THR A 195 -17.64 9.85 -9.09
N VAL A 196 -18.42 9.71 -8.01
CA VAL A 196 -18.80 8.42 -7.45
C VAL A 196 -19.62 7.60 -8.45
N ASP A 197 -20.57 8.23 -9.15
CA ASP A 197 -21.44 7.53 -10.11
C ASP A 197 -20.63 6.95 -11.28
N VAL A 198 -19.64 7.69 -11.78
CA VAL A 198 -18.73 7.23 -12.85
C VAL A 198 -17.93 6.02 -12.39
N HIS A 199 -17.31 6.09 -11.20
CA HIS A 199 -16.50 4.99 -10.66
C HIS A 199 -17.35 3.75 -10.33
N VAL A 200 -18.56 3.93 -9.79
CA VAL A 200 -19.50 2.81 -9.59
C VAL A 200 -19.89 2.18 -10.92
N GLY A 201 -20.14 2.98 -11.97
CA GLY A 201 -20.43 2.47 -13.30
C GLY A 201 -19.30 1.62 -13.86
N THR A 202 -18.06 2.13 -13.82
CA THR A 202 -16.87 1.43 -14.31
C THR A 202 -16.60 0.17 -13.47
N LEU A 203 -16.72 0.28 -12.15
CA LEU A 203 -16.55 -0.84 -11.22
C LEU A 203 -17.53 -1.98 -11.55
N ARG A 204 -18.81 -1.69 -11.73
CA ARG A 204 -19.83 -2.68 -12.11
C ARG A 204 -19.47 -3.41 -13.43
N GLN A 205 -18.97 -2.68 -14.42
CA GLN A 205 -18.54 -3.26 -15.70
C GLN A 205 -17.36 -4.22 -15.49
N LYS A 206 -16.35 -3.82 -14.74
CA LYS A 206 -15.15 -4.63 -14.48
C LYS A 206 -15.46 -5.89 -13.68
N LEU A 207 -16.41 -5.82 -12.75
CA LEU A 207 -16.85 -6.96 -11.93
C LEU A 207 -17.79 -7.93 -12.68
N GLY A 208 -18.20 -7.62 -13.90
CA GLY A 208 -19.07 -8.48 -14.69
C GLY A 208 -20.40 -8.78 -14.00
N ARG A 209 -20.74 -10.06 -13.85
CA ARG A 209 -21.99 -10.48 -13.15
C ARG A 209 -22.03 -10.03 -11.70
N CYS A 210 -20.89 -10.07 -11.01
CA CYS A 210 -20.78 -9.65 -9.62
C CYS A 210 -21.03 -8.13 -9.43
N GLY A 211 -20.91 -7.32 -10.50
CA GLY A 211 -21.27 -5.90 -10.47
C GLY A 211 -22.73 -5.64 -10.08
N ALA A 212 -23.61 -6.63 -10.29
CA ALA A 212 -25.01 -6.56 -9.87
C ALA A 212 -25.19 -6.51 -8.34
N TYR A 213 -24.20 -6.93 -7.56
CA TYR A 213 -24.24 -6.83 -6.10
C TYR A 213 -24.21 -5.37 -5.62
N ILE A 214 -23.64 -4.45 -6.40
CA ILE A 214 -23.70 -3.02 -6.08
C ILE A 214 -25.05 -2.47 -6.54
N ARG A 215 -25.97 -2.25 -5.63
CA ARG A 215 -27.34 -1.75 -5.90
C ARG A 215 -27.40 -0.23 -5.78
N THR A 216 -28.22 0.37 -6.65
CA THR A 216 -28.56 1.81 -6.53
C THR A 216 -29.75 1.96 -5.61
N VAL A 217 -29.58 2.75 -4.55
CA VAL A 217 -30.66 3.15 -3.65
C VAL A 217 -31.17 4.52 -4.08
N ARG A 218 -32.35 4.55 -4.73
CA ARG A 218 -32.90 5.80 -5.30
C ARG A 218 -33.01 6.89 -4.23
N GLY A 219 -32.57 8.09 -4.57
CA GLY A 219 -32.58 9.25 -3.66
C GLY A 219 -31.51 9.23 -2.55
N VAL A 220 -30.74 8.14 -2.40
CA VAL A 220 -29.69 7.99 -1.39
C VAL A 220 -28.32 7.84 -2.04
N GLY A 221 -28.05 6.72 -2.71
CA GLY A 221 -26.74 6.41 -3.27
C GLY A 221 -26.60 4.94 -3.61
N TYR A 222 -25.70 4.21 -2.95
CA TYR A 222 -25.36 2.83 -3.30
C TYR A 222 -25.25 1.92 -2.09
N ARG A 223 -25.48 0.63 -2.30
CA ARG A 223 -25.39 -0.42 -1.29
C ARG A 223 -24.89 -1.71 -1.94
N MET A 224 -24.16 -2.54 -1.21
CA MET A 224 -23.82 -3.88 -1.65
C MET A 224 -24.76 -4.91 -1.02
N GLU A 225 -25.31 -5.74 -1.87
CA GLU A 225 -26.18 -6.89 -1.53
C GLU A 225 -25.83 -8.06 -2.46
N GLU A 226 -25.81 -9.26 -1.91
CA GLU A 226 -25.75 -10.49 -2.68
C GLU A 226 -27.05 -10.78 -3.42
#